data_6348ebfeb4b22e57f676098fd8edc93e
#
_entry.id   6348ebfeb4b22e57f676098fd8edc93e
#
_cell.length_a   1.000
_cell.length_b   1.000
_cell.length_c   1.000
_cell.angle_alpha   90.00
_cell.angle_beta   90.00
_cell.angle_gamma   90.00
#
_symmetry.space_group_name_H-M   'P 1'
#
loop_
_entity.id
_entity.type
_entity.pdbx_description
1 polymer ?
#
loop_
_entity_poly.entity_id
_entity_poly.type
_entity_poly.pdbx_seq_one_letter_code
_entity_poly.pdbx_strand_id
1 'polypeptide(L)'
;MACLTIVSFSCNTGTKTGNETKQEPKHETTHESNADFQISLAQWSLHKSFFGPALTDWGTFGRLLNENPDSLLQGELSPDDFPTIAAGYGIYCIELVNTFYFGKVDDMAYWEAFKKRCDEAGVSVGLIMCDALGNLGDADPEARQKTVEKHYAWVDIAKYLGAKTIRVNAAGSGTPEEVAANAADGLRKLGEYGASKGINIVVENHGGYSSNGAWLSGVMEAVGMDNVGTLPDFGNFCIKYGPDGCAESYDMYKGIEEIMPYAKGVSAKSHEFDAEGNETAKDYLRIMKIVKASGFKGYVGIEYEGSVLSEDEGIKATKALLEKVFAEL
;
A
#
# COMPACT_ATOMS: atom_id res chain seq x y z
N MET A 1 34.57 -46.40 -43.69
CA MET A 1 33.57 -47.03 -44.57
C MET A 1 32.44 -46.05 -44.75
N ALA A 2 32.34 -45.53 -45.96
CA ALA A 2 31.30 -44.64 -46.42
C ALA A 2 30.04 -45.45 -46.79
N CYS A 3 28.87 -44.92 -46.61
CA CYS A 3 27.74 -45.22 -47.46
C CYS A 3 26.82 -44.02 -47.58
N LEU A 4 26.79 -43.49 -48.78
CA LEU A 4 25.91 -42.48 -49.37
C LEU A 4 24.62 -43.16 -49.85
N THR A 5 23.45 -42.52 -49.77
CA THR A 5 22.34 -42.69 -50.71
C THR A 5 21.44 -41.46 -50.57
N ILE A 6 21.38 -40.52 -51.46
CA ILE A 6 20.75 -40.20 -52.73
C ILE A 6 19.20 -40.17 -52.64
N VAL A 7 18.71 -38.96 -52.63
CA VAL A 7 17.63 -38.17 -53.25
C VAL A 7 16.54 -38.91 -54.04
N SER A 8 15.28 -38.50 -53.86
CA SER A 8 14.30 -38.39 -54.95
C SER A 8 13.37 -37.22 -54.74
N PHE A 9 13.34 -36.30 -55.70
CA PHE A 9 12.36 -35.24 -55.90
C PHE A 9 11.02 -35.81 -56.36
N SER A 10 9.91 -35.26 -55.92
CA SER A 10 8.65 -35.32 -56.66
C SER A 10 7.94 -33.99 -56.51
N CYS A 11 7.79 -33.30 -57.65
CA CYS A 11 6.91 -32.15 -57.80
C CYS A 11 5.45 -32.59 -57.83
N ASN A 12 4.58 -31.90 -57.09
CA ASN A 12 3.17 -31.88 -57.44
C ASN A 12 2.61 -30.47 -57.31
N THR A 13 2.15 -29.93 -58.42
CA THR A 13 1.49 -28.64 -58.62
C THR A 13 0.04 -28.75 -58.18
N GLY A 14 -0.40 -27.90 -57.24
CA GLY A 14 -1.80 -27.79 -56.87
C GLY A 14 -2.13 -26.38 -56.43
N THR A 15 -2.61 -25.56 -57.35
CA THR A 15 -3.23 -24.25 -57.14
C THR A 15 -4.43 -24.36 -56.21
N LYS A 16 -4.43 -23.67 -55.06
CA LYS A 16 -5.65 -23.29 -54.33
C LYS A 16 -5.53 -21.85 -53.87
N THR A 17 -6.40 -21.02 -54.46
CA THR A 17 -6.76 -19.68 -53.99
C THR A 17 -7.28 -19.74 -52.59
N GLY A 18 -6.60 -19.08 -51.64
CA GLY A 18 -7.04 -18.88 -50.27
C GLY A 18 -6.94 -17.39 -49.91
N ASN A 19 -8.07 -16.81 -49.55
CA ASN A 19 -8.26 -15.45 -49.08
C ASN A 19 -7.30 -15.17 -47.89
N GLU A 20 -6.36 -14.30 -48.08
CA GLU A 20 -5.57 -13.72 -46.96
C GLU A 20 -6.40 -12.57 -46.32
N THR A 21 -7.03 -12.84 -45.20
CA THR A 21 -7.50 -11.80 -44.30
C THR A 21 -6.28 -11.12 -43.70
N LYS A 22 -6.00 -9.90 -44.14
CA LYS A 22 -5.03 -9.00 -43.48
C LYS A 22 -5.50 -8.73 -42.04
N GLN A 23 -4.82 -9.28 -41.06
CA GLN A 23 -4.88 -8.80 -39.70
C GLN A 23 -4.13 -7.45 -39.63
N GLU A 24 -4.86 -6.40 -39.29
CA GLU A 24 -4.28 -5.12 -38.95
C GLU A 24 -3.40 -5.30 -37.70
N PRO A 25 -2.22 -4.65 -37.64
CA PRO A 25 -1.37 -4.71 -36.45
C PRO A 25 -2.10 -4.01 -35.29
N LYS A 26 -2.33 -4.76 -34.20
CA LYS A 26 -2.74 -4.15 -32.94
C LYS A 26 -1.65 -3.16 -32.54
N HIS A 27 -2.03 -1.90 -32.44
CA HIS A 27 -1.22 -0.83 -31.87
C HIS A 27 -1.02 -1.18 -30.36
N GLU A 28 0.05 -1.86 -30.03
CA GLU A 28 0.57 -1.85 -28.67
C GLU A 28 1.13 -0.44 -28.42
N THR A 29 0.36 0.38 -27.74
CA THR A 29 0.88 1.57 -27.09
C THR A 29 1.78 1.08 -25.94
N THR A 30 3.06 0.89 -26.22
CA THR A 30 4.08 0.77 -25.19
C THR A 30 4.17 2.16 -24.53
N HIS A 31 3.42 2.36 -23.45
CA HIS A 31 3.82 3.33 -22.45
C HIS A 31 5.16 2.82 -21.89
N GLU A 32 6.25 3.47 -22.22
CA GLU A 32 7.49 3.33 -21.44
C GLU A 32 7.16 3.79 -20.03
N SER A 33 6.78 2.84 -19.17
CA SER A 33 6.65 3.08 -17.74
C SER A 33 8.04 3.47 -17.24
N ASN A 34 8.14 4.54 -16.47
CA ASN A 34 9.35 4.83 -15.72
C ASN A 34 9.68 3.57 -14.92
N ALA A 35 10.75 2.86 -15.30
CA ALA A 35 11.04 1.52 -14.80
C ALA A 35 11.27 1.48 -13.27
N ASP A 36 11.39 2.66 -12.63
CA ASP A 36 11.70 2.79 -11.21
C ASP A 36 10.44 2.84 -10.32
N PHE A 37 9.31 3.40 -10.81
CA PHE A 37 8.09 3.57 -10.02
C PHE A 37 6.88 2.90 -10.67
N GLN A 38 6.06 2.25 -9.83
CA GLN A 38 4.79 1.64 -10.21
C GLN A 38 3.69 2.16 -9.29
N ILE A 39 2.47 2.25 -9.82
CA ILE A 39 1.33 2.73 -9.02
C ILE A 39 0.63 1.53 -8.39
N SER A 40 0.35 1.62 -7.08
CA SER A 40 -0.59 0.77 -6.36
C SER A 40 -1.79 1.59 -5.87
N LEU A 41 -2.84 0.91 -5.44
CA LEU A 41 -4.04 1.53 -4.87
C LEU A 41 -4.24 1.07 -3.44
N ALA A 42 -4.19 2.02 -2.49
CA ALA A 42 -4.57 1.79 -1.11
C ALA A 42 -6.10 1.70 -0.99
N GLN A 43 -6.58 0.63 -0.35
CA GLN A 43 -7.99 0.37 -0.15
C GLN A 43 -8.68 1.48 0.65
N TRP A 44 -7.94 2.18 1.51
CA TRP A 44 -8.43 3.32 2.27
C TRP A 44 -8.95 4.44 1.38
N SER A 45 -8.48 4.57 0.14
CA SER A 45 -9.03 5.51 -0.86
C SER A 45 -10.53 5.36 -1.13
N LEU A 46 -11.11 4.20 -0.77
CA LEU A 46 -12.53 3.88 -0.94
C LEU A 46 -13.24 3.65 0.42
N HIS A 47 -12.68 4.17 1.53
CA HIS A 47 -13.18 3.90 2.87
C HIS A 47 -14.64 4.34 3.08
N LYS A 48 -15.06 5.45 2.47
CA LYS A 48 -16.46 5.91 2.53
C LYS A 48 -17.42 4.98 1.78
N SER A 49 -16.97 4.50 0.61
CA SER A 49 -17.75 3.57 -0.22
C SER A 49 -17.88 2.18 0.39
N PHE A 50 -16.94 1.75 1.25
CA PHE A 50 -17.02 0.48 1.99
C PHE A 50 -17.75 0.61 3.33
N PHE A 51 -17.40 1.61 4.15
CA PHE A 51 -17.95 1.74 5.48
C PHE A 51 -19.26 2.56 5.52
N GLY A 52 -19.45 3.47 4.56
CA GLY A 52 -20.67 4.30 4.48
C GLY A 52 -21.02 5.01 5.79
N PRO A 53 -22.27 4.88 6.28
CA PRO A 53 -22.73 5.54 7.49
C PRO A 53 -21.97 5.17 8.78
N ALA A 54 -21.24 4.02 8.79
CA ALA A 54 -20.48 3.60 9.97
C ALA A 54 -19.38 4.59 10.36
N LEU A 55 -18.90 5.43 9.42
CA LEU A 55 -17.90 6.46 9.68
C LEU A 55 -18.41 7.69 10.43
N THR A 56 -19.73 7.82 10.66
CA THR A 56 -20.32 9.00 11.31
C THR A 56 -20.11 9.01 12.82
N ASP A 57 -19.81 7.86 13.44
CA ASP A 57 -19.55 7.72 14.88
C ASP A 57 -18.33 6.81 15.12
N TRP A 58 -17.17 7.42 15.27
CA TRP A 58 -15.91 6.73 15.54
C TRP A 58 -15.87 5.97 16.87
N GLY A 59 -16.67 6.38 17.87
CA GLY A 59 -16.78 5.63 19.12
C GLY A 59 -17.49 4.29 18.93
N THR A 60 -18.62 4.31 18.23
CA THR A 60 -19.35 3.10 17.84
C THR A 60 -18.51 2.26 16.85
N PHE A 61 -17.84 2.90 15.89
CA PHE A 61 -16.96 2.21 14.95
C PHE A 61 -15.90 1.39 15.68
N GLY A 62 -15.11 2.00 16.58
CA GLY A 62 -14.05 1.31 17.32
C GLY A 62 -14.57 0.16 18.20
N ARG A 63 -15.76 0.29 18.77
CA ARG A 63 -16.40 -0.79 19.53
C ARG A 63 -16.83 -1.95 18.62
N LEU A 64 -17.55 -1.67 17.54
CA LEU A 64 -18.03 -2.68 16.59
C LEU A 64 -16.89 -3.37 15.85
N LEU A 65 -15.77 -2.70 15.60
CA LEU A 65 -14.60 -3.31 14.99
C LEU A 65 -14.10 -4.54 15.78
N ASN A 66 -14.27 -4.53 17.11
CA ASN A 66 -13.90 -5.65 17.97
C ASN A 66 -15.05 -6.64 18.24
N GLU A 67 -16.31 -6.18 18.25
CA GLU A 67 -17.46 -6.99 18.63
C GLU A 67 -18.17 -7.63 17.45
N ASN A 68 -18.30 -6.90 16.33
CA ASN A 68 -18.99 -7.34 15.13
C ASN A 68 -18.49 -6.57 13.89
N PRO A 69 -17.23 -6.80 13.45
CA PRO A 69 -16.58 -5.99 12.41
C PRO A 69 -17.33 -5.98 11.07
N ASP A 70 -17.95 -7.08 10.69
CA ASP A 70 -18.69 -7.17 9.42
C ASP A 70 -19.89 -6.20 9.38
N SER A 71 -20.43 -5.81 10.54
CA SER A 71 -21.52 -4.81 10.62
C SER A 71 -21.10 -3.39 10.29
N LEU A 72 -19.80 -3.13 10.17
CA LEU A 72 -19.25 -1.84 9.77
C LEU A 72 -19.26 -1.65 8.24
N LEU A 73 -19.36 -2.71 7.48
CA LEU A 73 -19.37 -2.66 6.00
C LEU A 73 -20.79 -2.28 5.51
N GLN A 74 -21.12 -0.98 5.66
CA GLN A 74 -22.46 -0.42 5.37
C GLN A 74 -22.50 0.40 4.09
N GLY A 75 -21.38 0.48 3.36
CA GLY A 75 -21.27 1.21 2.12
C GLY A 75 -21.86 0.47 0.92
N GLU A 76 -21.71 1.05 -0.26
CA GLU A 76 -22.22 0.50 -1.51
C GLU A 76 -21.30 -0.57 -2.11
N LEU A 77 -20.02 -0.56 -1.73
CA LEU A 77 -19.01 -1.49 -2.23
C LEU A 77 -18.73 -2.60 -1.22
N SER A 78 -18.36 -3.77 -1.73
CA SER A 78 -17.84 -4.89 -0.93
C SER A 78 -16.30 -4.92 -1.00
N PRO A 79 -15.59 -5.13 0.12
CA PRO A 79 -14.14 -5.36 0.08
C PRO A 79 -13.73 -6.50 -0.86
N ASP A 80 -14.62 -7.44 -1.12
CA ASP A 80 -14.43 -8.54 -2.06
C ASP A 80 -14.25 -8.09 -3.52
N ASP A 81 -14.82 -6.94 -3.89
CA ASP A 81 -14.78 -6.40 -5.25
C ASP A 81 -13.53 -5.53 -5.49
N PHE A 82 -12.76 -5.24 -4.44
CA PHE A 82 -11.63 -4.33 -4.52
C PHE A 82 -10.59 -4.70 -5.60
N PRO A 83 -10.22 -5.99 -5.82
CA PRO A 83 -9.32 -6.34 -6.93
C PRO A 83 -9.88 -5.94 -8.30
N THR A 84 -11.16 -6.17 -8.54
CA THR A 84 -11.82 -5.81 -9.81
C THR A 84 -11.94 -4.30 -9.98
N ILE A 85 -12.23 -3.58 -8.90
CA ILE A 85 -12.30 -2.12 -8.89
C ILE A 85 -10.94 -1.52 -9.23
N ALA A 86 -9.86 -2.00 -8.61
CA ALA A 86 -8.50 -1.54 -8.90
C ALA A 86 -8.09 -1.79 -10.36
N ALA A 87 -8.40 -2.99 -10.88
CA ALA A 87 -8.18 -3.31 -12.29
C ALA A 87 -8.95 -2.38 -13.23
N GLY A 88 -10.15 -1.93 -12.83
CA GLY A 88 -10.95 -0.94 -13.55
C GLY A 88 -10.27 0.43 -13.69
N TYR A 89 -9.40 0.80 -12.75
CA TYR A 89 -8.53 1.98 -12.84
C TYR A 89 -7.25 1.75 -13.65
N GLY A 90 -7.01 0.51 -14.12
CA GLY A 90 -5.73 0.11 -14.72
C GLY A 90 -4.60 0.01 -13.68
N ILE A 91 -4.94 -0.28 -12.42
CA ILE A 91 -3.98 -0.46 -11.32
C ILE A 91 -4.00 -1.94 -10.93
N TYR A 92 -2.83 -2.60 -11.00
CA TYR A 92 -2.70 -4.06 -10.84
C TYR A 92 -1.92 -4.46 -9.60
N CYS A 93 -1.72 -3.54 -8.67
CA CYS A 93 -1.24 -3.80 -7.32
C CYS A 93 -2.14 -3.07 -6.32
N ILE A 94 -2.60 -3.79 -5.29
CA ILE A 94 -3.47 -3.24 -4.24
C ILE A 94 -2.81 -3.33 -2.88
N GLU A 95 -3.21 -2.41 -2.02
CA GLU A 95 -2.78 -2.32 -0.63
C GLU A 95 -4.01 -2.44 0.26
N LEU A 96 -4.13 -3.56 0.96
CA LEU A 96 -5.30 -3.87 1.78
C LEU A 96 -5.22 -3.13 3.13
N VAL A 97 -6.39 -2.91 3.74
CA VAL A 97 -6.47 -2.41 5.12
C VAL A 97 -7.22 -3.46 5.97
N ASN A 98 -6.58 -3.91 7.03
CA ASN A 98 -7.06 -5.01 7.85
C ASN A 98 -8.45 -4.78 8.46
N THR A 99 -8.83 -3.53 8.72
CA THR A 99 -10.12 -3.18 9.34
C THR A 99 -11.33 -3.57 8.49
N PHE A 100 -11.16 -3.72 7.18
CA PHE A 100 -12.21 -4.26 6.30
C PHE A 100 -12.38 -5.78 6.43
N TYR A 101 -11.44 -6.47 7.11
CA TYR A 101 -11.33 -7.92 7.13
C TYR A 101 -11.19 -8.49 8.55
N PHE A 102 -11.44 -7.73 9.61
CA PHE A 102 -11.29 -8.21 10.99
C PHE A 102 -12.11 -9.47 11.27
N GLY A 103 -13.33 -9.57 10.72
CA GLY A 103 -14.17 -10.77 10.82
C GLY A 103 -13.65 -11.98 10.01
N LYS A 104 -12.57 -11.83 9.23
CA LYS A 104 -12.05 -12.86 8.33
C LYS A 104 -10.63 -13.31 8.71
N VAL A 105 -10.07 -12.83 9.82
CA VAL A 105 -8.67 -13.08 10.17
C VAL A 105 -8.33 -14.57 10.27
N ASP A 106 -9.25 -15.40 10.78
CA ASP A 106 -9.08 -16.83 10.94
C ASP A 106 -9.77 -17.67 9.84
N ASP A 107 -10.35 -17.02 8.82
CA ASP A 107 -11.09 -17.67 7.75
C ASP A 107 -10.22 -17.89 6.51
N MET A 108 -9.48 -19.00 6.50
CA MET A 108 -8.62 -19.32 5.34
C MET A 108 -9.40 -19.60 4.06
N ALA A 109 -10.65 -20.07 4.14
CA ALA A 109 -11.48 -20.28 2.94
C ALA A 109 -11.86 -18.94 2.30
N TYR A 110 -12.09 -17.91 3.11
CA TYR A 110 -12.26 -16.54 2.64
C TYR A 110 -11.01 -16.04 1.89
N TRP A 111 -9.82 -16.21 2.48
CA TRP A 111 -8.57 -15.75 1.86
C TRP A 111 -8.22 -16.51 0.59
N GLU A 112 -8.57 -17.79 0.50
CA GLU A 112 -8.45 -18.58 -0.73
C GLU A 112 -9.36 -17.99 -1.84
N ALA A 113 -10.61 -17.69 -1.52
CA ALA A 113 -11.55 -17.08 -2.46
C ALA A 113 -11.11 -15.67 -2.86
N PHE A 114 -10.60 -14.86 -1.91
CA PHE A 114 -10.09 -13.51 -2.18
C PHE A 114 -8.86 -13.55 -3.10
N LYS A 115 -7.91 -14.45 -2.82
CA LYS A 115 -6.74 -14.65 -3.68
C LYS A 115 -7.15 -15.02 -5.12
N LYS A 116 -8.13 -15.91 -5.26
CA LYS A 116 -8.65 -16.27 -6.58
C LYS A 116 -9.23 -15.06 -7.32
N ARG A 117 -9.97 -14.17 -6.63
CA ARG A 117 -10.44 -12.91 -7.23
C ARG A 117 -9.30 -12.01 -7.69
N CYS A 118 -8.23 -11.92 -6.91
CA CYS A 118 -7.03 -11.19 -7.31
C CYS A 118 -6.42 -11.79 -8.59
N ASP A 119 -6.26 -13.11 -8.63
CA ASP A 119 -5.70 -13.83 -9.78
C ASP A 119 -6.58 -13.64 -11.03
N GLU A 120 -7.92 -13.71 -10.91
CA GLU A 120 -8.88 -13.49 -12.00
C GLU A 120 -8.87 -12.04 -12.52
N ALA A 121 -8.65 -11.06 -11.64
CA ALA A 121 -8.53 -9.65 -12.02
C ALA A 121 -7.12 -9.28 -12.52
N GLY A 122 -6.15 -10.19 -12.44
CA GLY A 122 -4.75 -9.94 -12.77
C GLY A 122 -4.06 -8.97 -11.78
N VAL A 123 -4.55 -8.91 -10.53
CA VAL A 123 -4.11 -7.96 -9.51
C VAL A 123 -3.29 -8.68 -8.44
N SER A 124 -2.18 -8.08 -8.03
CA SER A 124 -1.35 -8.55 -6.91
C SER A 124 -1.65 -7.76 -5.64
N VAL A 125 -1.44 -8.39 -4.47
CA VAL A 125 -1.45 -7.70 -3.17
C VAL A 125 -0.02 -7.26 -2.84
N GLY A 126 0.23 -5.96 -2.69
CA GLY A 126 1.54 -5.39 -2.38
C GLY A 126 1.83 -5.37 -0.88
N LEU A 127 0.89 -4.85 -0.10
CA LEU A 127 0.99 -4.80 1.36
C LEU A 127 -0.39 -4.92 2.03
N ILE A 128 -0.38 -5.14 3.35
CA ILE A 128 -1.56 -5.03 4.21
C ILE A 128 -1.28 -3.98 5.27
N MET A 129 -2.09 -2.93 5.33
CA MET A 129 -2.08 -1.94 6.40
C MET A 129 -2.77 -2.53 7.63
N CYS A 130 -2.10 -2.51 8.78
CA CYS A 130 -2.59 -3.08 10.04
C CYS A 130 -2.88 -1.97 11.04
N ASP A 131 -4.16 -1.64 11.21
CA ASP A 131 -4.66 -0.68 12.18
C ASP A 131 -5.42 -1.37 13.31
N ALA A 132 -5.65 -0.64 14.40
CA ALA A 132 -6.49 -1.03 15.55
C ALA A 132 -6.08 -2.33 16.27
N LEU A 133 -4.83 -2.76 16.15
CA LEU A 133 -4.31 -3.98 16.82
C LEU A 133 -3.69 -3.71 18.18
N GLY A 134 -3.52 -2.44 18.54
CA GLY A 134 -2.84 -1.96 19.77
C GLY A 134 -1.59 -1.15 19.43
N ASN A 135 -0.80 -0.83 20.46
CA ASN A 135 0.37 0.03 20.33
C ASN A 135 1.66 -0.79 20.42
N LEU A 136 2.47 -0.79 19.35
CA LEU A 136 3.80 -1.43 19.37
C LEU A 136 4.81 -0.71 20.28
N GLY A 137 4.54 0.56 20.62
CA GLY A 137 5.31 1.33 21.60
C GLY A 137 4.65 1.42 22.97
N ASP A 138 3.77 0.47 23.35
CA ASP A 138 3.12 0.46 24.66
C ASP A 138 4.16 0.37 25.77
N ALA A 139 3.96 1.16 26.85
CA ALA A 139 4.83 1.17 28.01
C ALA A 139 4.79 -0.15 28.80
N ASP A 140 3.61 -0.80 28.83
CA ASP A 140 3.46 -2.14 29.42
C ASP A 140 4.03 -3.21 28.50
N PRO A 141 5.08 -3.95 28.90
CA PRO A 141 5.69 -4.98 28.09
C PRO A 141 4.73 -6.13 27.71
N GLU A 142 3.76 -6.45 28.58
CA GLU A 142 2.78 -7.51 28.30
C GLU A 142 1.75 -7.06 27.25
N ALA A 143 1.26 -5.82 27.36
CA ALA A 143 0.37 -5.22 26.36
C ALA A 143 1.09 -5.09 25.01
N ARG A 144 2.35 -4.64 25.00
CA ARG A 144 3.19 -4.56 23.82
C ARG A 144 3.38 -5.94 23.17
N GLN A 145 3.67 -6.97 23.95
CA GLN A 145 3.82 -8.33 23.44
C GLN A 145 2.53 -8.87 22.82
N LYS A 146 1.37 -8.65 23.45
CA LYS A 146 0.06 -9.01 22.89
C LYS A 146 -0.21 -8.29 21.58
N THR A 147 0.21 -7.02 21.47
CA THR A 147 0.10 -6.27 20.22
C THR A 147 0.95 -6.90 19.12
N VAL A 148 2.21 -7.26 19.41
CA VAL A 148 3.07 -7.99 18.47
C VAL A 148 2.41 -9.28 17.98
N GLU A 149 1.86 -10.09 18.90
CA GLU A 149 1.20 -11.37 18.57
C GLU A 149 -0.05 -11.20 17.70
N LYS A 150 -0.83 -10.15 17.91
CA LYS A 150 -1.99 -9.83 17.06
C LYS A 150 -1.62 -9.54 15.60
N HIS A 151 -0.40 -9.07 15.35
CA HIS A 151 0.07 -8.83 13.99
C HIS A 151 0.50 -10.13 13.26
N TYR A 152 0.77 -11.22 13.97
CA TYR A 152 1.25 -12.47 13.36
C TYR A 152 0.28 -13.03 12.33
N ALA A 153 -1.02 -13.01 12.62
CA ALA A 153 -2.03 -13.47 11.67
C ALA A 153 -1.99 -12.67 10.36
N TRP A 154 -1.78 -11.36 10.44
CA TRP A 154 -1.69 -10.49 9.26
C TRP A 154 -0.39 -10.70 8.46
N VAL A 155 0.71 -11.03 9.13
CA VAL A 155 1.96 -11.48 8.48
C VAL A 155 1.71 -12.78 7.71
N ASP A 156 1.00 -13.75 8.31
CA ASP A 156 0.70 -15.03 7.66
C ASP A 156 -0.28 -14.85 6.48
N ILE A 157 -1.30 -13.99 6.61
CA ILE A 157 -2.23 -13.63 5.53
C ILE A 157 -1.47 -12.93 4.39
N ALA A 158 -0.60 -11.96 4.71
CA ALA A 158 0.23 -11.27 3.72
C ALA A 158 1.07 -12.28 2.91
N LYS A 159 1.75 -13.20 3.60
CA LYS A 159 2.50 -14.28 2.95
C LYS A 159 1.62 -15.14 2.05
N TYR A 160 0.44 -15.53 2.53
CA TYR A 160 -0.50 -16.38 1.75
C TYR A 160 -0.97 -15.68 0.47
N LEU A 161 -1.28 -14.38 0.55
CA LEU A 161 -1.69 -13.57 -0.59
C LEU A 161 -0.54 -13.20 -1.54
N GLY A 162 0.72 -13.45 -1.15
CA GLY A 162 1.91 -13.13 -1.93
C GLY A 162 2.44 -11.70 -1.72
N ALA A 163 1.84 -10.94 -0.80
CA ALA A 163 2.35 -9.65 -0.37
C ALA A 163 3.75 -9.78 0.24
N LYS A 164 4.50 -8.68 0.20
CA LYS A 164 5.87 -8.65 0.75
C LYS A 164 5.99 -7.84 2.02
N THR A 165 4.93 -7.16 2.42
CA THR A 165 4.99 -6.14 3.45
C THR A 165 3.68 -6.08 4.25
N ILE A 166 3.76 -5.83 5.54
CA ILE A 166 2.67 -5.27 6.33
C ILE A 166 3.07 -3.89 6.85
N ARG A 167 2.14 -2.94 6.87
CA ARG A 167 2.32 -1.63 7.50
C ARG A 167 1.71 -1.64 8.90
N VAL A 168 2.44 -1.08 9.85
CA VAL A 168 2.08 -1.01 11.26
C VAL A 168 2.28 0.41 11.80
N ASN A 169 1.76 0.67 13.01
CA ASN A 169 1.89 1.95 13.69
C ASN A 169 2.86 1.85 14.87
N ALA A 170 3.83 2.77 14.98
CA ALA A 170 4.75 2.88 16.12
C ALA A 170 4.17 3.81 17.21
N ALA A 171 2.91 3.58 17.60
CA ALA A 171 2.22 4.39 18.60
C ALA A 171 2.52 3.88 20.02
N GLY A 172 2.40 4.79 21.00
CA GLY A 172 2.57 4.50 22.42
C GLY A 172 2.26 5.72 23.29
N SER A 173 2.36 5.55 24.60
CA SER A 173 2.17 6.61 25.61
C SER A 173 3.44 6.80 26.41
N GLY A 174 3.81 8.05 26.66
CA GLY A 174 5.03 8.43 27.38
C GLY A 174 5.77 9.57 26.72
N THR A 175 7.01 9.80 27.12
CA THR A 175 7.90 10.75 26.45
C THR A 175 8.31 10.22 25.07
N PRO A 176 8.76 11.09 24.15
CA PRO A 176 9.23 10.64 22.83
C PRO A 176 10.31 9.55 22.92
N GLU A 177 11.22 9.66 23.88
CA GLU A 177 12.32 8.72 24.10
C GLU A 177 11.83 7.37 24.62
N GLU A 178 10.87 7.37 25.55
CA GLU A 178 10.27 6.14 26.10
C GLU A 178 9.49 5.40 25.00
N VAL A 179 8.67 6.12 24.23
CA VAL A 179 7.89 5.52 23.15
C VAL A 179 8.81 5.00 22.04
N ALA A 180 9.91 5.72 21.71
CA ALA A 180 10.88 5.25 20.73
C ALA A 180 11.54 3.93 21.15
N ALA A 181 11.97 3.82 22.41
CA ALA A 181 12.59 2.60 22.94
C ALA A 181 11.61 1.41 22.95
N ASN A 182 10.37 1.66 23.37
CA ASN A 182 9.31 0.64 23.39
C ASN A 182 8.89 0.21 21.98
N ALA A 183 8.74 1.16 21.05
CA ALA A 183 8.43 0.88 19.66
C ALA A 183 9.54 0.07 18.97
N ALA A 184 10.80 0.40 19.24
CA ALA A 184 11.93 -0.36 18.73
C ALA A 184 11.94 -1.81 19.26
N ASP A 185 11.58 -2.05 20.53
CA ASP A 185 11.41 -3.41 21.08
C ASP A 185 10.27 -4.16 20.40
N GLY A 186 9.09 -3.55 20.29
CA GLY A 186 7.93 -4.17 19.65
C GLY A 186 8.18 -4.47 18.17
N LEU A 187 8.77 -3.51 17.44
CA LEU A 187 9.09 -3.67 16.02
C LEU A 187 10.16 -4.75 15.78
N ARG A 188 11.16 -4.87 16.65
CA ARG A 188 12.18 -5.92 16.55
C ARG A 188 11.55 -7.31 16.69
N LYS A 189 10.69 -7.52 17.69
CA LYS A 189 9.99 -8.79 17.91
C LYS A 189 9.09 -9.15 16.71
N LEU A 190 8.35 -8.17 16.20
CA LEU A 190 7.52 -8.37 15.01
C LEU A 190 8.38 -8.58 13.76
N GLY A 191 9.50 -7.85 13.64
CA GLY A 191 10.48 -7.99 12.58
C GLY A 191 11.10 -9.39 12.52
N GLU A 192 11.42 -10.01 13.66
CA GLU A 192 11.91 -11.40 13.74
C GLU A 192 10.86 -12.38 13.19
N TYR A 193 9.59 -12.20 13.56
CA TYR A 193 8.51 -13.03 13.00
C TYR A 193 8.34 -12.79 11.50
N GLY A 194 8.30 -11.54 11.06
CA GLY A 194 8.22 -11.17 9.65
C GLY A 194 9.38 -11.76 8.82
N ALA A 195 10.61 -11.66 9.33
CA ALA A 195 11.79 -12.25 8.68
C ALA A 195 11.66 -13.78 8.50
N SER A 196 11.13 -14.49 9.50
CA SER A 196 10.89 -15.94 9.41
C SER A 196 9.90 -16.33 8.30
N LYS A 197 9.05 -15.39 7.89
CA LYS A 197 8.03 -15.55 6.85
C LYS A 197 8.44 -14.91 5.50
N GLY A 198 9.52 -14.13 5.47
CA GLY A 198 9.94 -13.34 4.31
C GLY A 198 9.07 -12.11 4.07
N ILE A 199 8.52 -11.52 5.13
CA ILE A 199 7.66 -10.34 5.12
C ILE A 199 8.38 -9.16 5.77
N ASN A 200 8.32 -8.00 5.13
CA ASN A 200 8.79 -6.74 5.70
C ASN A 200 7.75 -6.16 6.66
N ILE A 201 8.24 -5.50 7.70
CA ILE A 201 7.43 -4.72 8.63
C ILE A 201 7.77 -3.24 8.40
N VAL A 202 6.81 -2.44 8.00
CA VAL A 202 7.03 -1.02 7.76
C VAL A 202 6.18 -0.15 8.67
N VAL A 203 6.74 0.96 9.11
CA VAL A 203 6.05 1.97 9.91
C VAL A 203 5.71 3.15 9.01
N GLU A 204 4.46 3.55 9.03
CA GLU A 204 4.01 4.80 8.41
C GLU A 204 4.17 5.96 9.39
N ASN A 205 4.53 7.14 8.88
CA ASN A 205 4.31 8.38 9.62
C ASN A 205 2.79 8.65 9.67
N HIS A 206 2.16 8.30 10.80
CA HIS A 206 0.68 8.22 10.92
C HIS A 206 0.16 8.92 12.19
N GLY A 207 0.52 10.18 12.39
CA GLY A 207 0.17 10.97 13.56
C GLY A 207 1.09 10.72 14.77
N GLY A 208 1.04 11.60 15.73
CA GLY A 208 1.87 11.52 16.95
C GLY A 208 3.37 11.58 16.65
N TYR A 209 4.16 10.90 17.44
CA TYR A 209 5.62 10.92 17.28
C TYR A 209 6.10 10.36 15.94
N SER A 210 5.39 9.42 15.33
CA SER A 210 5.76 8.89 14.02
C SER A 210 5.70 9.92 12.89
N SER A 211 4.94 11.01 13.06
CA SER A 211 4.91 12.15 12.15
C SER A 211 6.14 13.05 12.22
N ASN A 212 7.06 12.82 13.17
CA ASN A 212 8.36 13.46 13.23
C ASN A 212 9.39 12.56 12.54
N GLY A 213 9.88 12.96 11.37
CA GLY A 213 10.80 12.15 10.55
C GLY A 213 12.08 11.77 11.29
N ALA A 214 12.68 12.71 12.05
CA ALA A 214 13.87 12.42 12.84
C ALA A 214 13.61 11.40 13.96
N TRP A 215 12.44 11.47 14.60
CA TRP A 215 12.05 10.49 15.61
C TRP A 215 11.89 9.09 14.98
N LEU A 216 11.17 9.00 13.86
CA LEU A 216 10.91 7.72 13.18
C LEU A 216 12.20 7.10 12.64
N SER A 217 13.10 7.90 12.06
CA SER A 217 14.43 7.45 11.64
C SER A 217 15.24 6.89 12.80
N GLY A 218 15.22 7.58 13.96
CA GLY A 218 15.89 7.10 15.17
C GLY A 218 15.32 5.76 15.67
N VAL A 219 14.00 5.55 15.54
CA VAL A 219 13.38 4.23 15.82
C VAL A 219 13.90 3.16 14.87
N MET A 220 14.01 3.46 13.57
CA MET A 220 14.55 2.50 12.57
C MET A 220 16.00 2.14 12.86
N GLU A 221 16.85 3.13 13.20
CA GLU A 221 18.23 2.91 13.62
C GLU A 221 18.30 2.00 14.85
N ALA A 222 17.45 2.26 15.86
CA ALA A 222 17.40 1.45 17.07
C ALA A 222 16.93 0.01 16.81
N VAL A 223 16.03 -0.20 15.87
CA VAL A 223 15.59 -1.56 15.43
C VAL A 223 16.74 -2.30 14.75
N GLY A 224 17.41 -1.69 13.78
CA GLY A 224 18.59 -2.23 13.11
C GLY A 224 18.37 -3.53 12.34
N MET A 225 17.18 -3.72 11.72
CA MET A 225 16.83 -4.92 10.94
C MET A 225 16.51 -4.58 9.50
N ASP A 226 17.07 -5.30 8.55
CA ASP A 226 16.89 -5.06 7.11
C ASP A 226 15.43 -5.22 6.64
N ASN A 227 14.64 -6.07 7.29
CA ASN A 227 13.23 -6.27 6.96
C ASN A 227 12.27 -5.35 7.73
N VAL A 228 12.78 -4.46 8.58
CA VAL A 228 11.98 -3.40 9.22
C VAL A 228 12.33 -2.07 8.57
N GLY A 229 11.32 -1.28 8.23
CA GLY A 229 11.54 -0.02 7.52
C GLY A 229 10.35 0.93 7.63
N THR A 230 10.22 1.84 6.68
CA THR A 230 9.16 2.85 6.66
C THR A 230 8.27 2.73 5.43
N LEU A 231 7.06 3.27 5.55
CA LEU A 231 6.15 3.62 4.48
C LEU A 231 5.94 5.14 4.54
N PRO A 232 6.80 5.96 3.90
CA PRO A 232 6.63 7.40 3.87
C PRO A 232 5.28 7.80 3.27
N ASP A 233 4.42 8.45 4.07
CA ASP A 233 3.17 9.04 3.64
C ASP A 233 3.36 10.54 3.37
N PHE A 234 2.80 11.04 2.28
CA PHE A 234 2.97 12.43 1.85
C PHE A 234 2.17 13.44 2.66
N GLY A 235 1.24 13.02 3.53
CA GLY A 235 0.31 13.91 4.22
C GLY A 235 0.37 13.87 5.74
N ASN A 236 0.84 12.79 6.34
CA ASN A 236 0.71 12.51 7.76
C ASN A 236 1.85 13.12 8.62
N PHE A 237 1.97 14.45 8.62
CA PHE A 237 3.01 15.17 9.38
C PHE A 237 2.47 15.97 10.56
N CYS A 238 1.27 15.64 11.06
CA CYS A 238 0.72 16.22 12.28
C CYS A 238 1.17 15.44 13.52
N ILE A 239 2.00 16.07 14.35
CA ILE A 239 2.48 15.48 15.62
C ILE A 239 1.38 15.57 16.68
N LYS A 240 0.66 16.71 16.73
CA LYS A 240 -0.35 16.94 17.75
C LYS A 240 -1.59 17.61 17.16
N TYR A 241 -2.73 16.94 17.32
CA TYR A 241 -4.01 17.53 16.97
C TYR A 241 -4.56 18.40 18.09
N GLY A 242 -5.22 19.49 17.72
CA GLY A 242 -5.94 20.41 18.60
C GLY A 242 -7.39 20.52 18.17
N PRO A 243 -8.19 21.38 18.86
CA PRO A 243 -9.60 21.57 18.52
C PRO A 243 -9.86 22.04 17.08
N ASP A 244 -8.94 22.80 16.52
CA ASP A 244 -9.07 23.43 15.20
C ASP A 244 -8.21 22.72 14.12
N GLY A 245 -7.81 21.48 14.34
CA GLY A 245 -6.97 20.70 13.42
C GLY A 245 -5.56 20.45 13.96
N CYS A 246 -4.55 20.44 13.09
CA CYS A 246 -3.18 20.18 13.49
C CYS A 246 -2.58 21.38 14.25
N ALA A 247 -2.27 21.18 15.54
CA ALA A 247 -1.66 22.20 16.41
C ALA A 247 -0.14 22.19 16.37
N GLU A 248 0.48 21.06 16.03
CA GLU A 248 1.93 20.92 15.90
C GLU A 248 2.22 19.99 14.72
N SER A 249 2.92 20.49 13.72
CA SER A 249 3.29 19.75 12.52
C SER A 249 4.81 19.68 12.34
N TYR A 250 5.26 18.63 11.67
CA TYR A 250 6.64 18.51 11.20
C TYR A 250 6.75 19.00 9.75
N ASP A 251 7.93 19.47 9.34
CA ASP A 251 8.18 19.79 7.93
C ASP A 251 8.08 18.52 7.08
N MET A 252 7.11 18.47 6.19
CA MET A 252 6.79 17.30 5.36
C MET A 252 7.97 16.89 4.48
N TYR A 253 8.60 17.83 3.79
CA TYR A 253 9.69 17.50 2.86
C TYR A 253 10.91 16.99 3.60
N LYS A 254 11.26 17.66 4.71
CA LYS A 254 12.33 17.21 5.60
C LYS A 254 12.02 15.84 6.20
N GLY A 255 10.79 15.62 6.66
CA GLY A 255 10.38 14.35 7.22
C GLY A 255 10.47 13.22 6.21
N ILE A 256 10.04 13.44 4.97
CA ILE A 256 10.19 12.46 3.88
C ILE A 256 11.68 12.17 3.64
N GLU A 257 12.54 13.19 3.52
CA GLU A 257 14.00 13.01 3.33
C GLU A 257 14.60 12.14 4.44
N GLU A 258 14.18 12.33 5.69
CA GLU A 258 14.71 11.62 6.85
C GLU A 258 14.31 10.14 6.91
N ILE A 259 13.09 9.80 6.45
CA ILE A 259 12.56 8.42 6.55
C ILE A 259 12.72 7.62 5.26
N MET A 260 12.95 8.25 4.10
CA MET A 260 13.18 7.57 2.82
C MET A 260 14.33 6.55 2.82
N PRO A 261 15.46 6.73 3.56
CA PRO A 261 16.52 5.70 3.61
C PRO A 261 16.06 4.32 4.09
N TYR A 262 14.94 4.25 4.81
CA TYR A 262 14.36 3.01 5.33
C TYR A 262 13.13 2.55 4.54
N ALA A 263 12.72 3.28 3.50
CA ALA A 263 11.47 3.02 2.79
C ALA A 263 11.44 1.69 2.05
N LYS A 264 10.30 1.00 2.15
CA LYS A 264 9.99 -0.23 1.40
C LYS A 264 8.71 -0.13 0.57
N GLY A 265 8.05 1.01 0.63
CA GLY A 265 6.90 1.47 -0.13
C GLY A 265 6.74 2.95 0.13
N VAL A 266 5.83 3.61 -0.57
CA VAL A 266 5.51 5.03 -0.42
C VAL A 266 4.01 5.22 -0.54
N SER A 267 3.39 6.00 0.36
CA SER A 267 1.97 6.37 0.31
C SER A 267 1.81 7.78 -0.26
N ALA A 268 1.25 7.86 -1.46
CA ALA A 268 0.95 9.12 -2.15
C ALA A 268 -0.41 9.66 -1.69
N LYS A 269 -0.49 10.07 -0.42
CA LYS A 269 -1.70 10.68 0.13
C LYS A 269 -2.06 11.98 -0.56
N SER A 270 -3.30 12.07 -1.02
CA SER A 270 -3.84 13.24 -1.70
C SER A 270 -5.19 13.65 -1.10
N HIS A 271 -5.52 14.93 -1.23
CA HIS A 271 -6.79 15.47 -0.76
C HIS A 271 -7.48 16.27 -1.86
N GLU A 272 -7.04 17.50 -2.12
CA GLU A 272 -7.73 18.43 -3.00
C GLU A 272 -6.85 18.81 -4.20
N PHE A 273 -7.49 19.03 -5.34
CA PHE A 273 -6.83 19.32 -6.61
C PHE A 273 -7.25 20.67 -7.16
N ASP A 274 -6.30 21.38 -7.79
CA ASP A 274 -6.58 22.58 -8.55
C ASP A 274 -7.12 22.25 -9.96
N ALA A 275 -7.43 23.31 -10.74
CA ALA A 275 -7.96 23.16 -12.10
C ALA A 275 -6.93 22.54 -13.08
N GLU A 276 -5.66 22.62 -12.76
CA GLU A 276 -4.54 22.07 -13.54
C GLU A 276 -4.20 20.61 -13.14
N GLY A 277 -4.92 20.07 -12.13
CA GLY A 277 -4.76 18.71 -11.64
C GLY A 277 -3.57 18.52 -10.70
N ASN A 278 -3.06 19.59 -10.09
CA ASN A 278 -2.04 19.49 -9.05
C ASN A 278 -2.70 19.39 -7.69
N GLU A 279 -2.10 18.63 -6.76
CA GLU A 279 -2.52 18.60 -5.36
C GLU A 279 -2.21 19.94 -4.70
N THR A 280 -3.20 20.52 -3.99
CA THR A 280 -3.14 21.93 -3.57
C THR A 280 -2.23 22.21 -2.37
N ALA A 281 -1.97 21.20 -1.53
CA ALA A 281 -1.17 21.33 -0.31
C ALA A 281 0.22 20.70 -0.43
N LYS A 282 0.46 19.88 -1.47
CA LYS A 282 1.68 19.06 -1.61
C LYS A 282 2.26 19.21 -3.01
N ASP A 283 3.52 19.61 -3.11
CA ASP A 283 4.25 19.58 -4.38
C ASP A 283 4.74 18.16 -4.67
N TYR A 284 3.95 17.41 -5.42
CA TYR A 284 4.23 16.02 -5.78
C TYR A 284 5.54 15.86 -6.57
N LEU A 285 5.88 16.81 -7.44
CA LEU A 285 7.13 16.75 -8.17
C LEU A 285 8.33 16.91 -7.24
N ARG A 286 8.25 17.83 -6.26
CA ARG A 286 9.29 17.99 -5.24
C ARG A 286 9.41 16.74 -4.37
N ILE A 287 8.29 16.16 -3.92
CA ILE A 287 8.29 14.93 -3.11
C ILE A 287 8.92 13.79 -3.90
N MET A 288 8.48 13.56 -5.14
CA MET A 288 8.99 12.45 -5.94
C MET A 288 10.45 12.61 -6.37
N LYS A 289 10.97 13.85 -6.44
CA LYS A 289 12.41 14.09 -6.56
C LYS A 289 13.18 13.63 -5.32
N ILE A 290 12.64 13.82 -4.11
CA ILE A 290 13.23 13.31 -2.87
C ILE A 290 13.21 11.77 -2.88
N VAL A 291 12.06 11.17 -3.23
CA VAL A 291 11.91 9.72 -3.36
C VAL A 291 12.93 9.15 -4.35
N LYS A 292 13.06 9.75 -5.53
CA LYS A 292 14.05 9.32 -6.55
C LYS A 292 15.50 9.47 -6.06
N ALA A 293 15.80 10.59 -5.40
CA ALA A 293 17.16 10.87 -4.90
C ALA A 293 17.60 9.87 -3.81
N SER A 294 16.66 9.27 -3.05
CA SER A 294 16.97 8.20 -2.09
C SER A 294 17.37 6.87 -2.73
N GLY A 295 17.19 6.72 -4.05
CA GLY A 295 17.40 5.47 -4.76
C GLY A 295 16.24 4.47 -4.65
N PHE A 296 15.12 4.86 -4.06
CA PHE A 296 13.93 4.02 -3.95
C PHE A 296 13.40 3.62 -5.34
N LYS A 297 13.03 2.35 -5.45
CA LYS A 297 12.33 1.79 -6.61
C LYS A 297 11.22 0.89 -6.11
N GLY A 298 10.01 1.03 -6.65
CA GLY A 298 8.90 0.20 -6.23
C GLY A 298 7.55 0.89 -6.36
N TYR A 299 6.61 0.46 -5.53
CA TYR A 299 5.24 0.96 -5.56
C TYR A 299 5.08 2.30 -4.83
N VAL A 300 4.31 3.18 -5.46
CA VAL A 300 3.80 4.44 -4.92
C VAL A 300 2.28 4.27 -4.84
N GLY A 301 1.78 4.09 -3.62
CA GLY A 301 0.38 3.77 -3.36
C GLY A 301 -0.50 5.03 -3.39
N ILE A 302 -1.53 5.04 -4.24
CA ILE A 302 -2.55 6.08 -4.20
C ILE A 302 -3.35 5.92 -2.91
N GLU A 303 -3.43 6.99 -2.11
CA GLU A 303 -4.31 7.07 -0.95
C GLU A 303 -5.04 8.43 -0.95
N TYR A 304 -6.25 8.43 -1.52
CA TYR A 304 -7.07 9.62 -1.60
C TYR A 304 -7.99 9.74 -0.38
N GLU A 305 -7.95 10.90 0.30
CA GLU A 305 -8.79 11.21 1.45
C GLU A 305 -9.48 12.58 1.33
N GLY A 306 -9.60 13.12 0.13
CA GLY A 306 -10.24 14.41 -0.11
C GLY A 306 -11.74 14.42 0.16
N SER A 307 -12.30 15.63 0.14
CA SER A 307 -13.70 15.88 0.45
C SER A 307 -14.48 16.56 -0.67
N VAL A 308 -13.76 17.14 -1.64
CA VAL A 308 -14.38 17.87 -2.77
C VAL A 308 -14.71 16.94 -3.92
N LEU A 309 -13.77 16.10 -4.33
CA LEU A 309 -14.02 15.07 -5.34
C LEU A 309 -14.61 13.82 -4.69
N SER A 310 -15.36 13.06 -5.46
CA SER A 310 -15.71 11.68 -5.06
C SER A 310 -14.44 10.81 -4.94
N GLU A 311 -14.51 9.69 -4.23
CA GLU A 311 -13.39 8.76 -4.12
C GLU A 311 -12.92 8.27 -5.50
N ASP A 312 -13.85 8.00 -6.43
CA ASP A 312 -13.56 7.62 -7.81
C ASP A 312 -12.80 8.72 -8.57
N GLU A 313 -13.26 9.96 -8.49
CA GLU A 313 -12.60 11.09 -9.14
C GLU A 313 -11.24 11.39 -8.52
N GLY A 314 -11.13 11.31 -7.19
CA GLY A 314 -9.89 11.56 -6.46
C GLY A 314 -8.81 10.52 -6.75
N ILE A 315 -9.17 9.24 -6.85
CA ILE A 315 -8.24 8.17 -7.27
C ILE A 315 -7.73 8.44 -8.69
N LYS A 316 -8.62 8.79 -9.62
CA LYS A 316 -8.25 9.14 -11.01
C LYS A 316 -7.35 10.37 -11.09
N ALA A 317 -7.65 11.40 -10.30
CA ALA A 317 -6.84 12.63 -10.24
C ALA A 317 -5.45 12.35 -9.69
N THR A 318 -5.35 11.57 -8.60
CA THR A 318 -4.05 11.20 -8.01
C THR A 318 -3.23 10.36 -8.98
N LYS A 319 -3.86 9.39 -9.67
CA LYS A 319 -3.20 8.58 -10.71
C LYS A 319 -2.64 9.45 -11.82
N ALA A 320 -3.45 10.35 -12.37
CA ALA A 320 -3.02 11.25 -13.45
C ALA A 320 -1.87 12.17 -13.01
N LEU A 321 -1.91 12.67 -11.78
CA LEU A 321 -0.83 13.48 -11.21
C LEU A 321 0.46 12.67 -11.06
N LEU A 322 0.41 11.45 -10.55
CA LEU A 322 1.58 10.58 -10.43
C LEU A 322 2.17 10.25 -11.82
N GLU A 323 1.34 9.90 -12.80
CA GLU A 323 1.78 9.62 -14.17
C GLU A 323 2.48 10.84 -14.80
N LYS A 324 1.91 12.05 -14.62
CA LYS A 324 2.52 13.31 -15.05
C LYS A 324 3.88 13.52 -14.38
N VAL A 325 3.94 13.36 -13.07
CA VAL A 325 5.18 13.57 -12.29
C VAL A 325 6.24 12.54 -12.65
N PHE A 326 5.88 11.26 -12.83
CA PHE A 326 6.84 10.22 -13.23
C PHE A 326 7.44 10.48 -14.61
N ALA A 327 6.70 11.11 -15.51
CA ALA A 327 7.21 11.50 -16.83
C ALA A 327 8.20 12.67 -16.78
N GLU A 328 8.18 13.46 -15.71
CA GLU A 328 9.09 14.60 -15.49
C GLU A 328 10.36 14.23 -14.70
N LEU A 329 10.43 13.01 -14.13
CA LEU A 329 11.57 12.53 -13.33
C LEU A 329 12.63 11.84 -14.19
#